data_bd9c7ceeca740a9547df0c7cbbca07cd
#
_entry.id   bd9c7ceeca740a9547df0c7cbbca07cd
#
_cell.length_a   1.000
_cell.length_b   1.000
_cell.length_c   1.000
_cell.angle_alpha   90.00
_cell.angle_beta   90.00
_cell.angle_gamma   90.00
#
_symmetry.space_group_name_H-M   'P 1'
#
loop_
_entity.id
_entity.type
_entity.pdbx_description
1 polymer ?
#
loop_
_entity_poly.entity_id
_entity_poly.type
_entity_poly.pdbx_seq_one_letter_code
_entity_poly.pdbx_strand_id
1 'polypeptide(L)'
;MNIRFGLIGFFVAGLLLIPPVIPNEVDSSYFHQALDLSPRAERLSEEMLSNKLVKGFGTHPLVAEEFSGWIYEASKRHRIEAELIASLISVESSFRKSVVSHRGAVGPAQVKPKHWQDFCGNNDLYDPEQNVYCGAMILSYLIDRCQGEYGCALSAYNVGFYGDRWQAGKRYIAKIDRSLDALQNLAL
;
A
#
# COMPACT_ATOMS: atom_id res chain seq x y z
N MET A 1 -85.92 0.24 -27.98
CA MET A 1 -84.51 0.54 -28.31
C MET A 1 -84.06 1.51 -27.21
N ASN A 2 -83.56 0.94 -26.10
CA ASN A 2 -83.25 1.67 -24.88
C ASN A 2 -81.76 1.77 -24.70
N ILE A 3 -81.26 3.01 -24.77
CA ILE A 3 -79.85 3.31 -24.56
C ILE A 3 -79.69 3.68 -23.06
N ARG A 4 -78.95 2.83 -22.31
CA ARG A 4 -78.56 3.12 -20.94
C ARG A 4 -77.20 3.88 -20.92
N PHE A 5 -77.21 5.08 -20.42
CA PHE A 5 -76.00 5.85 -20.12
C PHE A 5 -75.42 5.33 -18.79
N GLY A 6 -74.22 4.80 -18.85
CA GLY A 6 -73.43 4.47 -17.68
C GLY A 6 -72.63 5.68 -17.17
N LEU A 7 -72.82 6.04 -15.91
CA LEU A 7 -72.02 7.01 -15.20
C LEU A 7 -70.59 6.51 -14.95
N ILE A 8 -69.63 7.17 -15.55
CA ILE A 8 -68.20 6.96 -15.24
C ILE A 8 -67.86 7.84 -14.03
N GLY A 9 -67.66 7.20 -12.88
CA GLY A 9 -67.16 7.86 -11.69
C GLY A 9 -65.64 8.12 -11.81
N PHE A 10 -65.26 9.41 -11.79
CA PHE A 10 -63.86 9.80 -11.68
C PHE A 10 -63.41 9.66 -10.24
N PHE A 11 -62.57 8.66 -9.97
CA PHE A 11 -61.78 8.59 -8.74
C PHE A 11 -60.60 9.53 -8.84
N VAL A 12 -60.63 10.70 -8.22
CA VAL A 12 -59.49 11.56 -8.03
C VAL A 12 -58.65 10.94 -6.87
N ALA A 13 -57.63 10.22 -7.25
CA ALA A 13 -56.61 9.77 -6.28
C ALA A 13 -55.79 10.97 -5.84
N GLY A 14 -56.06 11.47 -4.64
CA GLY A 14 -55.24 12.50 -3.99
C GLY A 14 -53.83 11.99 -3.75
N LEU A 15 -52.89 12.43 -4.56
CA LEU A 15 -51.46 12.19 -4.36
C LEU A 15 -51.01 13.06 -3.17
N LEU A 16 -50.89 12.45 -2.01
CA LEU A 16 -50.24 13.08 -0.84
C LEU A 16 -48.78 13.29 -1.17
N LEU A 17 -48.42 14.49 -1.54
CA LEU A 17 -47.01 14.93 -1.66
C LEU A 17 -46.40 14.94 -0.26
N ILE A 18 -45.76 13.86 0.15
CA ILE A 18 -44.89 13.84 1.31
C ILE A 18 -43.63 14.65 0.90
N PRO A 19 -43.35 15.79 1.55
CA PRO A 19 -42.11 16.50 1.26
C PRO A 19 -40.93 15.60 1.59
N PRO A 20 -39.85 15.62 0.79
CA PRO A 20 -38.64 14.88 1.14
C PRO A 20 -38.14 15.41 2.48
N VAL A 21 -38.02 14.51 3.46
CA VAL A 21 -37.32 14.81 4.71
C VAL A 21 -35.85 14.93 4.31
N ILE A 22 -35.40 16.16 4.06
CA ILE A 22 -33.99 16.46 3.94
C ILE A 22 -33.45 16.28 5.37
N PRO A 23 -32.53 15.30 5.62
CA PRO A 23 -31.92 15.22 6.94
C PRO A 23 -31.19 16.55 7.16
N ASN A 24 -31.66 17.34 8.08
CA ASN A 24 -31.00 18.56 8.51
C ASN A 24 -29.63 18.20 9.06
N GLU A 25 -28.66 18.94 8.56
CA GLU A 25 -27.31 19.09 9.10
C GLU A 25 -26.59 17.77 9.39
N VAL A 26 -25.76 17.36 8.42
CA VAL A 26 -24.63 16.48 8.75
C VAL A 26 -23.84 17.24 9.82
N ASP A 27 -23.94 16.75 11.06
CA ASP A 27 -23.31 17.38 12.21
C ASP A 27 -21.82 17.51 11.92
N SER A 28 -21.35 18.74 11.73
CA SER A 28 -19.95 19.05 11.42
C SER A 28 -19.01 18.54 12.52
N SER A 29 -19.53 18.26 13.71
CA SER A 29 -18.76 17.70 14.82
C SER A 29 -18.22 16.29 14.49
N TYR A 30 -18.97 15.47 13.74
CA TYR A 30 -18.48 14.15 13.29
C TYR A 30 -17.34 14.28 12.27
N PHE A 31 -17.38 15.29 11.41
CA PHE A 31 -16.29 15.56 10.46
C PHE A 31 -15.02 16.04 11.17
N HIS A 32 -15.16 16.93 12.15
CA HIS A 32 -14.01 17.40 12.94
C HIS A 32 -13.43 16.27 13.80
N GLN A 33 -14.26 15.41 14.38
CA GLN A 33 -13.81 14.27 15.17
C GLN A 33 -13.15 13.18 14.31
N ALA A 34 -13.65 12.95 13.08
CA ALA A 34 -13.02 12.03 12.13
C ALA A 34 -11.65 12.54 11.63
N LEU A 35 -11.52 13.86 11.43
CA LEU A 35 -10.24 14.49 11.06
C LEU A 35 -9.21 14.42 12.19
N ASP A 36 -9.65 14.48 13.46
CA ASP A 36 -8.74 14.40 14.62
C ASP A 36 -8.28 12.96 14.91
N LEU A 37 -9.04 11.96 14.49
CA LEU A 37 -8.69 10.55 14.66
C LEU A 37 -7.67 10.07 13.62
N SER A 38 -7.58 10.70 12.44
CA SER A 38 -6.68 10.28 11.35
C SER A 38 -5.20 10.25 11.76
N PRO A 39 -4.61 11.32 12.36
CA PRO A 39 -3.21 11.30 12.77
C PRO A 39 -2.91 10.29 13.90
N ARG A 40 -3.90 10.01 14.74
CA ARG A 40 -3.77 9.00 15.79
C ARG A 40 -3.79 7.58 15.23
N ALA A 41 -4.69 7.31 14.27
CA ALA A 41 -4.77 6.01 13.59
C ALA A 41 -3.49 5.72 12.79
N GLU A 42 -2.93 6.74 12.14
CA GLU A 42 -1.66 6.63 11.41
C GLU A 42 -0.50 6.26 12.35
N ARG A 43 -0.33 6.99 13.45
CA ARG A 43 0.70 6.67 14.46
C ARG A 43 0.56 5.27 15.04
N LEU A 44 -0.66 4.80 15.30
CA LEU A 44 -0.89 3.44 15.77
C LEU A 44 -0.49 2.39 14.72
N SER A 45 -0.75 2.67 13.44
CA SER A 45 -0.36 1.78 12.34
C SER A 45 1.15 1.72 12.16
N GLU A 46 1.85 2.86 12.27
CA GLU A 46 3.31 2.93 12.25
C GLU A 46 3.93 2.21 13.46
N GLU A 47 3.39 2.41 14.66
CA GLU A 47 3.82 1.73 15.87
C GLU A 47 3.61 0.21 15.78
N MET A 48 2.46 -0.24 15.26
CA MET A 48 2.19 -1.66 15.03
C MET A 48 3.20 -2.24 14.04
N LEU A 49 3.51 -1.55 12.94
CA LEU A 49 4.52 -2.00 11.99
C LEU A 49 5.90 -2.03 12.63
N SER A 50 6.30 -1.01 13.38
CA SER A 50 7.58 -0.97 14.11
C SER A 50 7.72 -2.18 15.04
N ASN A 51 6.69 -2.50 15.81
CA ASN A 51 6.66 -3.67 16.66
C ASN A 51 6.79 -4.99 15.87
N LYS A 52 6.16 -5.09 14.70
CA LYS A 52 6.34 -6.24 13.80
C LYS A 52 7.77 -6.36 13.29
N LEU A 53 8.42 -5.25 12.91
CA LEU A 53 9.82 -5.26 12.46
C LEU A 53 10.77 -5.73 13.56
N VAL A 54 10.55 -5.28 14.80
CA VAL A 54 11.35 -5.74 15.96
C VAL A 54 11.14 -7.21 16.21
N LYS A 55 9.88 -7.68 16.34
CA LYS A 55 9.56 -9.06 16.70
C LYS A 55 9.86 -10.05 15.57
N GLY A 56 9.54 -9.70 14.33
CA GLY A 56 9.64 -10.60 13.17
C GLY A 56 11.03 -10.69 12.57
N PHE A 57 11.78 -9.59 12.61
CA PHE A 57 13.11 -9.52 11.98
C PHE A 57 14.25 -9.22 12.94
N GLY A 58 13.97 -8.99 14.23
CA GLY A 58 15.00 -8.63 15.20
C GLY A 58 15.61 -7.25 14.92
N THR A 59 14.91 -6.38 14.23
CA THR A 59 15.38 -5.03 13.90
C THR A 59 15.54 -4.22 15.19
N HIS A 60 16.63 -3.43 15.29
CA HIS A 60 16.81 -2.54 16.42
C HIS A 60 15.65 -1.55 16.55
N PRO A 61 15.06 -1.30 17.74
CA PRO A 61 13.86 -0.50 17.91
C PRO A 61 13.90 0.88 17.22
N LEU A 62 14.99 1.64 17.37
CA LEU A 62 15.12 2.96 16.71
C LEU A 62 15.13 2.85 15.18
N VAL A 63 15.71 1.79 14.62
CA VAL A 63 15.71 1.54 13.18
C VAL A 63 14.31 1.12 12.73
N ALA A 64 13.63 0.30 13.52
CA ALA A 64 12.26 -0.12 13.23
C ALA A 64 11.29 1.05 13.22
N GLU A 65 11.44 2.01 14.15
CA GLU A 65 10.65 3.23 14.23
C GLU A 65 10.81 4.10 12.97
N GLU A 66 12.06 4.37 12.56
CA GLU A 66 12.32 5.14 11.34
C GLU A 66 11.75 4.46 10.08
N PHE A 67 12.05 3.17 9.92
CA PHE A 67 11.59 2.43 8.74
C PHE A 67 10.08 2.24 8.70
N SER A 68 9.41 2.11 9.85
CA SER A 68 7.95 1.99 9.88
C SER A 68 7.27 3.22 9.34
N GLY A 69 7.75 4.43 9.64
CA GLY A 69 7.24 5.68 9.08
C GLY A 69 7.42 5.74 7.56
N TRP A 70 8.64 5.49 7.07
CA TRP A 70 8.93 5.50 5.62
C TRP A 70 8.13 4.45 4.85
N ILE A 71 8.04 3.23 5.38
CA ILE A 71 7.30 2.13 4.77
C ILE A 71 5.80 2.42 4.76
N TYR A 72 5.26 2.93 5.87
CA TYR A 72 3.84 3.25 5.97
C TYR A 72 3.45 4.33 4.96
N GLU A 73 4.24 5.40 4.85
CA GLU A 73 4.03 6.47 3.88
C GLU A 73 4.15 5.94 2.43
N ALA A 74 5.17 5.12 2.13
CA ALA A 74 5.33 4.48 0.83
C ALA A 74 4.14 3.55 0.48
N SER A 75 3.65 2.80 1.45
CA SER A 75 2.46 1.93 1.35
C SER A 75 1.23 2.73 0.93
N LYS A 76 0.96 3.85 1.59
CA LYS A 76 -0.17 4.74 1.27
C LYS A 76 -0.05 5.32 -0.15
N ARG A 77 1.13 5.83 -0.50
CA ARG A 77 1.38 6.46 -1.81
C ARG A 77 1.20 5.48 -2.97
N HIS A 78 1.68 4.27 -2.82
CA HIS A 78 1.75 3.29 -3.90
C HIS A 78 0.71 2.17 -3.80
N ARG A 79 -0.15 2.17 -2.75
CA ARG A 79 -1.20 1.17 -2.51
C ARG A 79 -0.66 -0.26 -2.47
N ILE A 80 0.49 -0.41 -1.82
CA ILE A 80 1.13 -1.71 -1.56
C ILE A 80 1.06 -1.99 -0.06
N GLU A 81 0.81 -3.22 0.34
CA GLU A 81 0.82 -3.61 1.74
C GLU A 81 2.17 -3.27 2.40
N ALA A 82 2.12 -2.64 3.57
CA ALA A 82 3.32 -2.21 4.31
C ALA A 82 4.23 -3.40 4.63
N GLU A 83 3.65 -4.53 4.99
CA GLU A 83 4.38 -5.78 5.27
C GLU A 83 5.11 -6.33 4.03
N LEU A 84 4.57 -6.14 2.83
CA LEU A 84 5.26 -6.54 1.60
C LEU A 84 6.48 -5.66 1.34
N ILE A 85 6.36 -4.33 1.52
CA ILE A 85 7.50 -3.41 1.40
C ILE A 85 8.55 -3.74 2.47
N ALA A 86 8.13 -3.97 3.72
CA ALA A 86 9.00 -4.36 4.82
C ALA A 86 9.75 -5.67 4.52
N SER A 87 9.06 -6.66 3.97
CA SER A 87 9.65 -7.95 3.58
C SER A 87 10.67 -7.80 2.47
N LEU A 88 10.40 -6.94 1.49
CA LEU A 88 11.35 -6.59 0.43
C LEU A 88 12.61 -5.97 1.04
N ILE A 89 12.50 -4.95 1.89
CA ILE A 89 13.63 -4.27 2.53
C ILE A 89 14.42 -5.23 3.42
N SER A 90 13.75 -6.12 4.15
CA SER A 90 14.38 -7.16 4.95
C SER A 90 15.27 -8.06 4.10
N VAL A 91 14.78 -8.53 2.96
CA VAL A 91 15.51 -9.42 2.04
C VAL A 91 16.63 -8.69 1.32
N GLU A 92 16.45 -7.44 0.94
CA GLU A 92 17.43 -6.65 0.20
C GLU A 92 18.59 -6.17 1.05
N SER A 93 18.33 -5.68 2.25
CA SER A 93 19.36 -5.04 3.06
C SER A 93 19.35 -5.42 4.55
N SER A 94 18.31 -6.11 5.04
CA SER A 94 18.04 -6.27 6.47
C SER A 94 18.01 -4.91 7.20
N PHE A 95 17.30 -3.94 6.61
CA PHE A 95 17.12 -2.57 7.11
C PHE A 95 18.43 -1.76 7.26
N ARG A 96 19.48 -2.12 6.53
CA ARG A 96 20.73 -1.34 6.50
C ARG A 96 20.58 -0.12 5.61
N LYS A 97 20.81 1.06 6.18
CA LYS A 97 20.58 2.35 5.51
C LYS A 97 21.55 2.63 4.35
N SER A 98 22.82 2.33 4.53
CA SER A 98 23.90 2.77 3.60
C SER A 98 24.64 1.57 3.02
N VAL A 99 23.93 0.61 2.43
CA VAL A 99 24.55 -0.57 1.81
C VAL A 99 24.67 -0.38 0.30
N VAL A 100 25.84 -0.72 -0.23
CA VAL A 100 26.09 -0.76 -1.67
C VAL A 100 26.54 -2.17 -2.05
N SER A 101 25.81 -2.79 -3.00
CA SER A 101 26.17 -4.12 -3.47
C SER A 101 27.28 -4.07 -4.52
N HIS A 102 27.98 -5.18 -4.71
CA HIS A 102 29.01 -5.33 -5.76
C HIS A 102 28.45 -5.14 -7.18
N ARG A 103 27.13 -5.13 -7.36
CA ARG A 103 26.43 -4.88 -8.63
C ARG A 103 25.87 -3.47 -8.74
N GLY A 104 26.24 -2.57 -7.83
CA GLY A 104 25.85 -1.16 -7.84
C GLY A 104 24.40 -0.90 -7.41
N ALA A 105 23.75 -1.83 -6.70
CA ALA A 105 22.50 -1.55 -6.01
C ALA A 105 22.79 -0.82 -4.70
N VAL A 106 21.98 0.18 -4.34
CA VAL A 106 22.22 1.07 -3.21
C VAL A 106 21.02 1.11 -2.26
N GLY A 107 21.29 1.42 -1.01
CA GLY A 107 20.28 1.71 0.01
C GLY A 107 19.45 0.52 0.49
N PRO A 108 18.43 0.80 1.32
CA PRO A 108 17.61 -0.22 1.94
C PRO A 108 16.87 -1.13 0.97
N ALA A 109 16.30 -0.57 -0.09
CA ALA A 109 15.55 -1.30 -1.12
C ALA A 109 16.44 -1.80 -2.26
N GLN A 110 17.77 -1.63 -2.18
CA GLN A 110 18.76 -2.07 -3.18
C GLN A 110 18.42 -1.62 -4.60
N VAL A 111 18.01 -0.37 -4.72
CA VAL A 111 17.72 0.23 -6.03
C VAL A 111 19.02 0.44 -6.81
N LYS A 112 19.00 0.16 -8.11
CA LYS A 112 20.17 0.39 -9.00
C LYS A 112 20.03 1.74 -9.71
N PRO A 113 20.82 2.77 -9.34
CA PRO A 113 20.72 4.09 -9.96
C PRO A 113 20.85 4.04 -11.49
N LYS A 114 21.75 3.23 -12.02
CA LYS A 114 21.95 3.06 -13.47
C LYS A 114 20.67 2.72 -14.25
N HIS A 115 19.69 2.06 -13.59
CA HIS A 115 18.46 1.60 -14.25
C HIS A 115 17.22 2.38 -13.83
N TRP A 116 17.25 2.98 -12.64
CA TRP A 116 16.06 3.51 -12.03
C TRP A 116 16.12 4.99 -11.66
N GLN A 117 17.29 5.65 -11.79
CA GLN A 117 17.42 7.06 -11.42
C GLN A 117 16.41 7.95 -12.16
N ASP A 118 16.31 7.79 -13.49
CA ASP A 118 15.38 8.59 -14.30
C ASP A 118 13.90 8.31 -13.92
N PHE A 119 13.58 7.06 -13.58
CA PHE A 119 12.25 6.66 -13.14
C PHE A 119 11.91 7.23 -11.75
N CYS A 120 12.88 7.24 -10.84
CA CYS A 120 12.72 7.77 -9.50
C CYS A 120 12.82 9.31 -9.44
N GLY A 121 13.13 9.95 -10.56
CA GLY A 121 13.21 11.40 -10.68
C GLY A 121 14.34 12.01 -9.85
N ASN A 122 14.01 13.07 -9.09
CA ASN A 122 15.00 13.82 -8.30
C ASN A 122 15.33 13.17 -6.94
N ASN A 123 14.86 11.94 -6.66
CA ASN A 123 15.19 11.26 -5.41
C ASN A 123 16.68 10.95 -5.35
N ASP A 124 17.30 11.30 -4.23
CA ASP A 124 18.64 10.81 -3.90
C ASP A 124 18.56 9.34 -3.45
N LEU A 125 18.97 8.43 -4.32
CA LEU A 125 18.91 6.99 -4.04
C LEU A 125 19.89 6.53 -2.96
N TYR A 126 20.83 7.40 -2.53
CA TYR A 126 21.72 7.14 -1.39
C TYR A 126 21.11 7.61 -0.07
N ASP A 127 20.09 8.46 -0.10
CA ASP A 127 19.26 8.76 1.06
C ASP A 127 18.34 7.58 1.36
N PRO A 128 18.34 7.03 2.59
CA PRO A 128 17.62 5.80 2.90
C PRO A 128 16.10 5.95 2.80
N GLU A 129 15.53 7.09 3.15
CA GLU A 129 14.10 7.35 3.05
C GLU A 129 13.66 7.42 1.59
N GLN A 130 14.36 8.22 0.78
CA GLN A 130 14.05 8.37 -0.64
C GLN A 130 14.27 7.06 -1.41
N ASN A 131 15.23 6.24 -0.95
CA ASN A 131 15.46 4.91 -1.50
C ASN A 131 14.29 3.95 -1.23
N VAL A 132 13.71 3.98 -0.02
CA VAL A 132 12.50 3.21 0.31
C VAL A 132 11.33 3.65 -0.57
N TYR A 133 11.10 4.95 -0.73
CA TYR A 133 10.03 5.47 -1.58
C TYR A 133 10.20 5.07 -3.05
N CYS A 134 11.42 5.18 -3.57
CA CYS A 134 11.71 4.75 -4.93
C CYS A 134 11.55 3.23 -5.09
N GLY A 135 12.01 2.43 -4.14
CA GLY A 135 11.85 0.97 -4.15
C GLY A 135 10.37 0.55 -4.20
N ALA A 136 9.53 1.18 -3.40
CA ALA A 136 8.08 0.96 -3.42
C ALA A 136 7.45 1.40 -4.74
N MET A 137 7.86 2.54 -5.29
CA MET A 137 7.40 3.02 -6.59
C MET A 137 7.76 2.06 -7.73
N ILE A 138 8.98 1.51 -7.73
CA ILE A 138 9.41 0.46 -8.67
C ILE A 138 8.55 -0.80 -8.51
N LEU A 139 8.32 -1.25 -7.28
CA LEU A 139 7.51 -2.44 -7.02
C LEU A 139 6.08 -2.24 -7.53
N SER A 140 5.44 -1.08 -7.26
CA SER A 140 4.12 -0.73 -7.78
C SER A 140 4.07 -0.79 -9.30
N TYR A 141 5.02 -0.15 -9.97
CA TYR A 141 5.15 -0.19 -11.42
C TYR A 141 5.28 -1.62 -11.98
N LEU A 142 6.05 -2.47 -11.31
CA LEU A 142 6.21 -3.87 -11.72
C LEU A 142 4.95 -4.70 -11.48
N ILE A 143 4.22 -4.45 -10.39
CA ILE A 143 2.91 -5.09 -10.13
C ILE A 143 1.93 -4.74 -11.24
N ASP A 144 1.84 -3.47 -11.63
CA ASP A 144 0.97 -3.03 -12.72
C ASP A 144 1.36 -3.69 -14.06
N ARG A 145 2.65 -3.74 -14.37
CA ARG A 145 3.17 -4.41 -15.57
C ARG A 145 2.92 -5.92 -15.58
N CYS A 146 2.87 -6.52 -14.42
CA CYS A 146 2.56 -7.93 -14.22
C CYS A 146 1.06 -8.20 -14.02
N GLN A 147 0.18 -7.23 -14.30
CA GLN A 147 -1.27 -7.37 -14.21
C GLN A 147 -1.76 -7.83 -12.82
N GLY A 148 -1.07 -7.38 -11.77
CA GLY A 148 -1.36 -7.73 -10.38
C GLY A 148 -0.65 -9.00 -9.87
N GLU A 149 0.09 -9.71 -10.71
CA GLU A 149 0.80 -10.95 -10.33
C GLU A 149 2.06 -10.64 -9.53
N TYR A 150 1.99 -10.73 -8.21
CA TYR A 150 3.10 -10.41 -7.29
C TYR A 150 4.37 -11.23 -7.54
N GLY A 151 4.23 -12.53 -7.85
CA GLY A 151 5.38 -13.38 -8.16
C GLY A 151 6.15 -12.91 -9.39
N CYS A 152 5.45 -12.48 -10.43
CA CYS A 152 6.05 -11.86 -11.61
C CYS A 152 6.78 -10.56 -11.23
N ALA A 153 6.14 -9.65 -10.47
CA ALA A 153 6.69 -8.37 -10.04
C ALA A 153 7.96 -8.54 -9.19
N LEU A 154 7.92 -9.41 -8.19
CA LEU A 154 9.06 -9.71 -7.33
C LEU A 154 10.21 -10.35 -8.11
N SER A 155 9.93 -11.27 -9.03
CA SER A 155 10.96 -11.81 -9.92
C SER A 155 11.59 -10.70 -10.76
N ALA A 156 10.78 -9.83 -11.36
CA ALA A 156 11.24 -8.70 -12.16
C ALA A 156 12.08 -7.70 -11.36
N TYR A 157 11.70 -7.45 -10.09
CA TYR A 157 12.48 -6.59 -9.18
C TYR A 157 13.91 -7.12 -9.00
N ASN A 158 14.05 -8.41 -8.77
CA ASN A 158 15.34 -9.05 -8.49
C ASN A 158 16.20 -9.26 -9.72
N VAL A 159 15.64 -9.80 -10.82
CA VAL A 159 16.40 -10.22 -12.01
C VAL A 159 16.17 -9.36 -13.24
N GLY A 160 15.26 -8.40 -13.18
CA GLY A 160 14.80 -7.60 -14.31
C GLY A 160 13.66 -8.29 -15.07
N PHE A 161 12.83 -7.48 -15.74
CA PHE A 161 11.62 -7.94 -16.41
C PHE A 161 11.91 -8.97 -17.55
N TYR A 162 13.04 -8.80 -18.23
CA TYR A 162 13.50 -9.71 -19.30
C TYR A 162 14.64 -10.63 -18.86
N GLY A 163 14.83 -10.76 -17.54
CA GLY A 163 15.91 -11.59 -17.02
C GLY A 163 15.67 -13.08 -17.26
N ASP A 164 16.68 -13.78 -17.77
CA ASP A 164 16.67 -15.22 -18.01
C ASP A 164 16.94 -16.07 -16.74
N ARG A 165 17.24 -15.43 -15.62
CA ARG A 165 17.62 -16.08 -14.36
C ARG A 165 16.39 -16.46 -13.52
N TRP A 166 15.45 -17.17 -14.11
CA TRP A 166 14.19 -17.54 -13.46
C TRP A 166 14.34 -18.29 -12.12
N GLN A 167 15.38 -19.14 -11.99
CA GLN A 167 15.68 -19.82 -10.72
C GLN A 167 16.07 -18.82 -9.61
N ALA A 168 16.76 -17.74 -9.95
CA ALA A 168 17.09 -16.68 -8.99
C ALA A 168 15.81 -15.92 -8.57
N GLY A 169 14.93 -15.62 -9.54
CA GLY A 169 13.63 -15.03 -9.27
C GLY A 169 12.79 -15.88 -8.32
N LYS A 170 12.68 -17.19 -8.57
CA LYS A 170 11.94 -18.11 -7.67
C LYS A 170 12.51 -18.14 -6.24
N ARG A 171 13.84 -18.18 -6.11
CA ARG A 171 14.47 -18.14 -4.77
C ARG A 171 14.22 -16.81 -4.06
N TYR A 172 14.16 -15.72 -4.82
CA TYR A 172 13.86 -14.41 -4.27
C TYR A 172 12.41 -14.33 -3.78
N ILE A 173 11.45 -14.74 -4.60
CA ILE A 173 10.03 -14.84 -4.21
C ILE A 173 9.90 -15.64 -2.92
N ALA A 174 10.47 -16.85 -2.85
CA ALA A 174 10.41 -17.69 -1.66
C ALA A 174 11.05 -17.05 -0.40
N LYS A 175 11.99 -16.10 -0.55
CA LYS A 175 12.52 -15.32 0.58
C LYS A 175 11.53 -14.26 1.03
N ILE A 176 10.93 -13.54 0.08
CA ILE A 176 9.91 -12.52 0.38
C ILE A 176 8.71 -13.17 1.06
N ASP A 177 8.19 -14.28 0.53
CA ASP A 177 7.06 -15.00 1.10
C ASP A 177 7.33 -15.40 2.57
N ARG A 178 8.50 -16.00 2.86
CA ARG A 178 8.87 -16.32 4.25
C ARG A 178 8.96 -15.09 5.16
N SER A 179 9.45 -13.97 4.65
CA SER A 179 9.51 -12.73 5.41
C SER A 179 8.12 -12.16 5.66
N LEU A 180 7.25 -12.23 4.67
CA LEU A 180 5.87 -11.77 4.76
C LEU A 180 5.07 -12.63 5.76
N ASP A 181 5.17 -13.97 5.66
CA ASP A 181 4.57 -14.91 6.60
C ASP A 181 5.03 -14.64 8.05
N ALA A 182 6.31 -14.34 8.24
CA ALA A 182 6.85 -14.00 9.57
C ALA A 182 6.22 -12.74 10.16
N LEU A 183 5.83 -11.75 9.35
CA LEU A 183 5.15 -10.55 9.82
C LEU A 183 3.64 -10.74 10.02
N GLN A 184 2.98 -11.47 9.12
CA GLN A 184 1.53 -11.65 9.13
C GLN A 184 1.07 -12.59 10.26
N ASN A 185 1.89 -13.58 10.62
CA ASN A 185 1.57 -14.55 11.67
C ASN A 185 1.97 -14.08 13.09
N LEU A 186 2.48 -12.84 13.23
CA LEU A 186 2.76 -12.29 14.56
C LEU A 186 1.46 -11.86 15.24
N ALA A 187 1.16 -12.49 16.38
CA ALA A 187 0.20 -11.95 17.33
C ALA A 187 0.85 -10.73 18.05
N LEU A 188 0.25 -9.55 17.86
CA LEU A 188 0.66 -8.30 18.51
C LEU A 188 -0.06 -8.11 19.84
#